data_793b28ec2e67e5ee8b00e83762efe56b
#
_entry.id   793b28ec2e67e5ee8b00e83762efe56b
#
_cell.length_a   1.000
_cell.length_b   1.000
_cell.length_c   1.000
_cell.angle_alpha   90.00
_cell.angle_beta   90.00
_cell.angle_gamma   90.00
#
_symmetry.space_group_name_H-M   'P 1'
#
loop_
_entity.id
_entity.type
_entity.pdbx_description
1 polymer ?
#
loop_
_entity_poly.entity_id
_entity_poly.type
_entity_poly.pdbx_seq_one_letter_code
_entity_poly.pdbx_strand_id
1 'polypeptide(L)'
;MKRNTHDQEKDLKDVGKAPSLIHKTLLIASTIYDLKYLAQVLNDENGSNWSRASLKRQVKGKPEHCELSITDGRYLQSLIPSRPTNYEDRKFSFIDLFAGIGGLRSGFDAIGGKCLFTSEWNTYSSRTYRANWYCDENEHRFNSDIRDITLSNRPEVSDEEAY
;
A
#
# COMPACT_ATOMS: atom_id res chain seq x y z
N MET A 1 12.98 23.88 -44.71
CA MET A 1 13.36 24.09 -43.31
C MET A 1 13.30 22.75 -42.59
N LYS A 2 14.45 22.08 -42.47
CA LYS A 2 14.52 20.69 -41.91
C LYS A 2 14.59 20.77 -40.38
N ARG A 3 13.59 20.23 -39.69
CA ARG A 3 13.60 20.10 -38.24
C ARG A 3 14.61 19.04 -37.83
N ASN A 4 15.41 19.35 -36.84
CA ASN A 4 16.57 18.61 -36.36
C ASN A 4 16.10 17.31 -35.67
N THR A 5 16.57 16.16 -36.15
CA THR A 5 16.27 14.82 -35.63
C THR A 5 16.85 14.56 -34.23
N HIS A 6 17.62 15.50 -33.68
CA HIS A 6 18.28 15.37 -32.37
C HIS A 6 17.38 15.74 -31.19
N ASP A 7 16.29 16.49 -31.43
CA ASP A 7 15.33 16.86 -30.36
C ASP A 7 14.28 15.77 -30.12
N GLN A 8 14.03 14.88 -31.07
CA GLN A 8 13.08 13.78 -30.91
C GLN A 8 13.63 12.59 -30.12
N GLU A 9 14.94 12.44 -30.03
CA GLU A 9 15.58 11.37 -29.23
C GLU A 9 15.68 11.71 -27.73
N LYS A 10 15.53 12.97 -27.34
CA LYS A 10 15.56 13.39 -25.94
C LYS A 10 14.22 13.19 -25.24
N ASP A 11 13.11 13.34 -25.97
CA ASP A 11 11.76 13.18 -25.42
C ASP A 11 11.33 11.71 -25.21
N LEU A 12 12.06 10.75 -25.81
CA LEU A 12 11.80 9.31 -25.63
C LEU A 12 12.50 8.69 -24.40
N LYS A 13 13.35 9.41 -23.69
CA LYS A 13 14.08 8.90 -22.52
C LYS A 13 13.38 9.15 -21.19
N ASP A 14 12.33 9.94 -21.16
CA ASP A 14 11.57 10.29 -19.95
C ASP A 14 10.16 9.66 -19.89
N VAL A 15 9.90 8.60 -20.63
CA VAL A 15 8.75 7.73 -20.34
C VAL A 15 9.12 6.96 -19.07
N GLY A 16 8.74 7.50 -17.92
CA GLY A 16 9.01 6.95 -16.61
C GLY A 16 8.65 5.47 -16.59
N LYS A 17 9.67 4.59 -16.46
CA LYS A 17 9.46 3.16 -16.26
C LYS A 17 8.49 3.00 -15.11
N ALA A 18 7.33 2.40 -15.37
CA ALA A 18 6.39 2.03 -14.31
C ALA A 18 7.18 1.31 -13.19
N PRO A 19 6.96 1.66 -11.91
CA PRO A 19 7.72 1.07 -10.82
C PRO A 19 7.61 -0.44 -10.87
N SER A 20 8.74 -1.14 -10.71
CA SER A 20 8.76 -2.61 -10.70
C SER A 20 7.80 -3.12 -9.61
N LEU A 21 7.30 -4.35 -9.75
CA LEU A 21 6.44 -4.97 -8.74
C LEU A 21 7.09 -4.95 -7.35
N ILE A 22 8.40 -5.21 -7.29
CA ILE A 22 9.18 -5.19 -6.03
C ILE A 22 9.18 -3.77 -5.41
N HIS A 23 9.32 -2.73 -6.23
CA HIS A 23 9.26 -1.36 -5.74
C HIS A 23 7.88 -1.00 -5.20
N LYS A 24 6.80 -1.41 -5.89
CA LYS A 24 5.43 -1.24 -5.38
C LYS A 24 5.24 -1.95 -4.03
N THR A 25 5.74 -3.16 -3.90
CA THR A 25 5.70 -3.93 -2.64
C THR A 25 6.43 -3.19 -1.51
N LEU A 26 7.62 -2.62 -1.78
CA LEU A 26 8.33 -1.80 -0.79
C LEU A 26 7.53 -0.56 -0.39
N LEU A 27 6.89 0.12 -1.35
CA LEU A 27 6.06 1.29 -1.06
C LEU A 27 4.93 0.91 -0.09
N ILE A 28 4.19 -0.16 -0.37
CA ILE A 28 3.11 -0.66 0.50
C ILE A 28 3.68 -1.03 1.88
N ALA A 29 4.74 -1.86 1.94
CA ALA A 29 5.35 -2.26 3.20
C ALA A 29 5.82 -1.05 4.04
N SER A 30 6.30 0.01 3.41
CA SER A 30 6.74 1.25 4.08
C SER A 30 5.60 2.07 4.68
N THR A 31 4.36 1.87 4.26
CA THR A 31 3.18 2.47 4.90
C THR A 31 2.80 1.75 6.20
N ILE A 32 3.18 0.49 6.31
CA ILE A 32 2.87 -0.40 7.43
C ILE A 32 3.98 -0.37 8.46
N TYR A 33 5.23 -0.58 8.03
CA TYR A 33 6.40 -0.77 8.88
C TYR A 33 7.38 0.39 8.78
N ASP A 34 8.14 0.61 9.86
CA ASP A 34 9.26 1.57 9.83
C ASP A 34 10.41 1.03 8.95
N LEU A 35 11.06 1.93 8.19
CA LEU A 35 12.16 1.55 7.30
C LEU A 35 13.38 0.96 8.02
N LYS A 36 13.58 1.28 9.31
CA LYS A 36 14.65 0.66 10.10
C LYS A 36 14.32 -0.79 10.40
N TYR A 37 13.06 -1.08 10.74
CA TYR A 37 12.56 -2.44 10.93
C TYR A 37 12.67 -3.25 9.63
N LEU A 38 12.18 -2.71 8.49
CA LEU A 38 12.28 -3.38 7.20
C LEU A 38 13.73 -3.68 6.81
N ALA A 39 14.67 -2.75 7.04
CA ALA A 39 16.08 -2.99 6.79
C ALA A 39 16.62 -4.15 7.64
N GLN A 40 16.28 -4.17 8.92
CA GLN A 40 16.70 -5.23 9.82
C GLN A 40 16.19 -6.60 9.38
N VAL A 41 14.89 -6.76 9.17
CA VAL A 41 14.32 -8.06 8.79
C VAL A 41 14.80 -8.57 7.44
N LEU A 42 15.01 -7.68 6.46
CA LEU A 42 15.60 -8.06 5.18
C LEU A 42 17.05 -8.55 5.32
N ASN A 43 17.84 -7.93 6.20
CA ASN A 43 19.20 -8.36 6.47
C ASN A 43 19.24 -9.69 7.20
N ASP A 44 18.38 -9.86 8.20
CA ASP A 44 18.33 -11.08 9.02
C ASP A 44 17.87 -12.30 8.20
N GLU A 45 16.88 -12.12 7.32
CA GLU A 45 16.29 -13.23 6.56
C GLU A 45 17.03 -13.54 5.26
N ASN A 46 17.51 -12.51 4.55
CA ASN A 46 18.07 -12.68 3.21
C ASN A 46 19.60 -12.48 3.15
N GLY A 47 20.23 -12.13 4.29
CA GLY A 47 21.64 -11.75 4.30
C GLY A 47 21.95 -10.48 3.51
N SER A 48 20.93 -9.63 3.29
CA SER A 48 21.05 -8.33 2.61
C SER A 48 21.83 -7.34 3.48
N ASN A 49 22.22 -6.20 2.92
CA ASN A 49 22.91 -5.15 3.67
C ASN A 49 22.16 -3.80 3.52
N TRP A 50 20.91 -3.79 3.94
CA TRP A 50 20.06 -2.61 3.89
C TRP A 50 20.24 -1.74 5.13
N SER A 51 20.22 -0.44 4.93
CA SER A 51 20.08 0.56 5.98
C SER A 51 18.75 1.31 5.81
N ARG A 52 18.28 1.97 6.89
CA ARG A 52 17.13 2.89 6.79
C ARG A 52 17.31 3.93 5.69
N ALA A 53 18.53 4.45 5.53
CA ALA A 53 18.85 5.49 4.54
C ALA A 53 18.78 4.93 3.10
N SER A 54 19.32 3.72 2.85
CA SER A 54 19.27 3.08 1.53
C SER A 54 17.83 2.72 1.13
N LEU A 55 17.03 2.14 2.03
CA LEU A 55 15.61 1.87 1.77
C LEU A 55 14.82 3.17 1.54
N LYS A 56 15.11 4.26 2.27
CA LYS A 56 14.47 5.56 2.02
C LYS A 56 14.74 6.10 0.62
N ARG A 57 15.95 5.85 0.08
CA ARG A 57 16.26 6.22 -1.32
C ARG A 57 15.49 5.36 -2.32
N GLN A 58 15.36 4.05 -2.05
CA GLN A 58 14.52 3.15 -2.86
C GLN A 58 13.06 3.65 -2.90
N VAL A 59 12.46 3.92 -1.75
CA VAL A 59 11.08 4.47 -1.63
C VAL A 59 10.91 5.74 -2.46
N LYS A 60 11.96 6.60 -2.52
CA LYS A 60 11.92 7.84 -3.30
C LYS A 60 12.21 7.66 -4.79
N GLY A 61 12.35 6.42 -5.28
CA GLY A 61 12.70 6.13 -6.67
C GLY A 61 14.10 6.58 -7.09
N LYS A 62 15.03 6.68 -6.13
CA LYS A 62 16.43 7.09 -6.34
C LYS A 62 17.39 5.97 -5.91
N PRO A 63 17.42 4.81 -6.57
CA PRO A 63 18.40 3.76 -6.31
C PRO A 63 19.76 4.22 -6.82
N GLU A 64 20.75 4.37 -5.95
CA GLU A 64 22.09 4.82 -6.38
C GLU A 64 23.02 3.67 -6.72
N HIS A 65 22.96 2.54 -6.01
CA HIS A 65 23.94 1.45 -6.19
C HIS A 65 23.43 0.04 -5.91
N CYS A 66 22.21 -0.12 -5.42
CA CYS A 66 21.65 -1.43 -5.09
C CYS A 66 20.14 -1.43 -5.31
N GLU A 67 19.65 -2.39 -6.06
CA GLU A 67 18.21 -2.63 -6.23
C GLU A 67 17.78 -3.77 -5.29
N LEU A 68 16.53 -3.75 -4.87
CA LEU A 68 15.92 -4.84 -4.11
C LEU A 68 15.98 -6.13 -4.94
N SER A 69 16.43 -7.20 -4.32
CA SER A 69 16.45 -8.52 -4.94
C SER A 69 15.04 -9.13 -5.02
N ILE A 70 14.88 -10.18 -5.81
CA ILE A 70 13.62 -10.93 -5.88
C ILE A 70 13.30 -11.55 -4.52
N THR A 71 14.30 -11.98 -3.75
CA THR A 71 14.13 -12.52 -2.40
C THR A 71 13.66 -11.46 -1.44
N ASP A 72 14.22 -10.24 -1.49
CA ASP A 72 13.74 -9.11 -0.70
C ASP A 72 12.28 -8.78 -1.02
N GLY A 73 11.92 -8.76 -2.32
CA GLY A 73 10.55 -8.51 -2.76
C GLY A 73 9.56 -9.56 -2.26
N ARG A 74 9.93 -10.84 -2.32
CA ARG A 74 9.09 -11.94 -1.80
C ARG A 74 8.90 -11.85 -0.29
N TYR A 75 9.96 -11.53 0.44
CA TYR A 75 9.87 -11.36 1.88
C TYR A 75 9.00 -10.15 2.26
N LEU A 76 9.19 -9.01 1.61
CA LEU A 76 8.32 -7.84 1.80
C LEU A 76 6.85 -8.17 1.51
N GLN A 77 6.57 -8.95 0.46
CA GLN A 77 5.21 -9.37 0.14
C GLN A 77 4.59 -10.23 1.23
N SER A 78 5.36 -11.10 1.89
CA SER A 78 4.87 -11.94 2.99
C SER A 78 4.51 -11.16 4.26
N LEU A 79 5.03 -9.94 4.41
CA LEU A 79 4.70 -9.03 5.52
C LEU A 79 3.39 -8.27 5.31
N ILE A 80 2.84 -8.28 4.09
CA ILE A 80 1.61 -7.56 3.73
C ILE A 80 0.43 -8.53 3.80
N PRO A 81 -0.68 -8.17 4.48
CA PRO A 81 -1.86 -9.03 4.52
C PRO A 81 -2.36 -9.36 3.11
N SER A 82 -2.55 -10.64 2.84
CA SER A 82 -3.07 -11.12 1.56
C SER A 82 -4.59 -10.93 1.46
N ARG A 83 -5.07 -10.86 0.22
CA ARG A 83 -6.51 -10.83 -0.06
C ARG A 83 -7.18 -12.09 0.47
N PRO A 84 -8.27 -11.99 1.24
CA PRO A 84 -9.02 -13.14 1.70
C PRO A 84 -9.56 -13.98 0.52
N THR A 85 -9.55 -15.30 0.63
CA THR A 85 -9.95 -16.23 -0.45
C THR A 85 -11.42 -16.08 -0.86
N ASN A 86 -12.28 -15.67 0.06
CA ASN A 86 -13.73 -15.49 -0.16
C ASN A 86 -14.12 -14.00 -0.21
N TYR A 87 -13.24 -13.13 -0.67
CA TYR A 87 -13.46 -11.67 -0.60
C TYR A 87 -14.60 -11.19 -1.51
N GLU A 88 -14.83 -11.87 -2.65
CA GLU A 88 -15.95 -11.56 -3.56
C GLU A 88 -17.29 -12.08 -3.05
N ASP A 89 -17.28 -13.14 -2.23
CA ASP A 89 -18.49 -13.79 -1.71
C ASP A 89 -18.95 -13.20 -0.38
N ARG A 90 -18.47 -12.00 -0.03
CA ARG A 90 -18.85 -11.31 1.21
C ARG A 90 -20.33 -10.90 1.18
N LYS A 91 -21.00 -11.09 2.31
CA LYS A 91 -22.46 -10.94 2.44
C LYS A 91 -22.95 -9.51 2.44
N PHE A 92 -22.09 -8.57 2.87
CA PHE A 92 -22.40 -7.15 2.97
C PHE A 92 -21.12 -6.33 3.01
N SER A 93 -21.23 -5.04 2.69
CA SER A 93 -20.14 -4.07 2.79
C SER A 93 -20.28 -3.20 4.02
N PHE A 94 -19.16 -2.70 4.58
CA PHE A 94 -19.15 -1.77 5.68
C PHE A 94 -18.00 -0.76 5.59
N ILE A 95 -18.13 0.30 6.36
CA ILE A 95 -17.08 1.29 6.58
C ILE A 95 -16.65 1.25 8.05
N ASP A 96 -15.34 1.43 8.31
CA ASP A 96 -14.76 1.39 9.65
C ASP A 96 -14.22 2.78 10.02
N LEU A 97 -15.00 3.55 10.77
CA LEU A 97 -14.64 4.90 11.19
C LEU A 97 -14.02 4.88 12.58
N PHE A 98 -12.96 5.68 12.77
CA PHE A 98 -12.20 5.70 14.03
C PHE A 98 -11.68 4.31 14.38
N ALA A 99 -11.14 3.64 13.36
CA ALA A 99 -10.96 2.19 13.33
C ALA A 99 -9.98 1.65 14.38
N GLY A 100 -9.10 2.50 14.94
CA GLY A 100 -8.08 2.06 15.86
C GLY A 100 -7.19 0.99 15.22
N ILE A 101 -7.08 -0.18 15.85
CA ILE A 101 -6.35 -1.35 15.33
C ILE A 101 -7.27 -2.36 14.61
N GLY A 102 -8.55 -2.05 14.41
CA GLY A 102 -9.51 -2.90 13.69
C GLY A 102 -10.32 -3.86 14.57
N GLY A 103 -10.60 -3.48 15.81
CA GLY A 103 -11.41 -4.33 16.70
C GLY A 103 -12.82 -4.57 16.19
N LEU A 104 -13.52 -3.54 15.71
CA LEU A 104 -14.85 -3.67 15.09
C LEU A 104 -14.77 -4.44 13.78
N ARG A 105 -13.76 -4.17 12.95
CA ARG A 105 -13.53 -4.90 11.71
C ARG A 105 -13.44 -6.42 11.94
N SER A 106 -12.76 -6.84 13.00
CA SER A 106 -12.66 -8.27 13.34
C SER A 106 -14.03 -8.94 13.46
N GLY A 107 -14.99 -8.28 14.13
CA GLY A 107 -16.35 -8.77 14.26
C GLY A 107 -17.11 -8.83 12.91
N PHE A 108 -17.03 -7.76 12.12
CA PHE A 108 -17.71 -7.71 10.83
C PHE A 108 -17.10 -8.67 9.81
N ASP A 109 -15.78 -8.80 9.75
CA ASP A 109 -15.11 -9.78 8.87
C ASP A 109 -15.50 -11.22 9.24
N ALA A 110 -15.65 -11.53 10.54
CA ALA A 110 -16.05 -12.86 11.02
C ALA A 110 -17.46 -13.28 10.57
N ILE A 111 -18.39 -12.35 10.38
CA ILE A 111 -19.75 -12.61 9.89
C ILE A 111 -19.91 -12.42 8.39
N GLY A 112 -18.83 -12.18 7.67
CA GLY A 112 -18.80 -12.10 6.21
C GLY A 112 -18.93 -10.68 5.65
N GLY A 113 -18.53 -9.65 6.40
CA GLY A 113 -18.47 -8.28 5.92
C GLY A 113 -17.26 -8.00 5.05
N LYS A 114 -17.39 -7.05 4.10
CA LYS A 114 -16.32 -6.50 3.26
C LYS A 114 -16.08 -5.05 3.65
N CYS A 115 -14.90 -4.73 4.16
CA CYS A 115 -14.55 -3.35 4.48
C CYS A 115 -14.15 -2.61 3.21
N LEU A 116 -14.90 -1.56 2.85
CA LEU A 116 -14.63 -0.73 1.68
C LEU A 116 -13.87 0.55 2.02
N PHE A 117 -14.01 1.02 3.25
CA PHE A 117 -13.41 2.28 3.67
C PHE A 117 -13.01 2.22 5.14
N THR A 118 -11.85 2.79 5.45
CA THR A 118 -11.38 2.96 6.84
C THR A 118 -10.90 4.39 7.05
N SER A 119 -11.19 4.95 8.22
CA SER A 119 -10.59 6.20 8.67
C SER A 119 -9.97 6.02 10.06
N GLU A 120 -8.66 6.31 10.15
CA GLU A 120 -7.91 6.31 11.42
C GLU A 120 -6.75 7.31 11.35
N TRP A 121 -6.75 8.30 12.22
CA TRP A 121 -5.79 9.39 12.21
C TRP A 121 -4.50 9.11 12.97
N ASN A 122 -4.55 8.22 13.99
CA ASN A 122 -3.36 7.87 14.76
C ASN A 122 -2.43 7.00 13.92
N THR A 123 -1.21 7.48 13.70
CA THR A 123 -0.22 6.81 12.85
C THR A 123 0.12 5.39 13.32
N TYR A 124 0.18 5.15 14.64
CA TYR A 124 0.51 3.82 15.17
C TYR A 124 -0.66 2.86 15.00
N SER A 125 -1.88 3.32 15.29
CA SER A 125 -3.10 2.53 15.05
C SER A 125 -3.28 2.20 13.59
N SER A 126 -3.13 3.17 12.68
CA SER A 126 -3.16 2.98 11.22
C SER A 126 -2.18 1.92 10.74
N ARG A 127 -0.94 1.93 11.22
CA ARG A 127 0.08 0.94 10.86
C ARG A 127 -0.30 -0.44 11.36
N THR A 128 -0.73 -0.56 12.62
CA THR A 128 -1.21 -1.82 13.18
C THR A 128 -2.41 -2.36 12.41
N TYR A 129 -3.35 -1.48 12.06
CA TYR A 129 -4.50 -1.84 11.23
C TYR A 129 -4.07 -2.41 9.89
N ARG A 130 -3.21 -1.71 9.15
CA ARG A 130 -2.70 -2.15 7.85
C ARG A 130 -1.83 -3.41 7.92
N ALA A 131 -1.20 -3.68 9.06
CA ALA A 131 -0.43 -4.90 9.29
C ALA A 131 -1.33 -6.13 9.52
N ASN A 132 -2.54 -5.93 10.01
CA ASN A 132 -3.47 -7.02 10.35
C ASN A 132 -4.52 -7.27 9.27
N TRP A 133 -4.86 -6.25 8.47
CA TRP A 133 -6.00 -6.30 7.57
C TRP A 133 -5.61 -6.03 6.13
N TYR A 134 -6.22 -6.77 5.21
CA TYR A 134 -6.10 -6.49 3.79
C TYR A 134 -6.67 -5.09 3.47
N CYS A 135 -5.84 -4.25 2.85
CA CYS A 135 -6.13 -2.86 2.53
C CYS A 135 -5.53 -2.48 1.16
N ASP A 136 -5.93 -3.17 0.09
CA ASP A 136 -5.51 -2.81 -1.26
C ASP A 136 -6.24 -1.56 -1.74
N GLU A 137 -5.53 -0.57 -2.25
CA GLU A 137 -6.08 0.74 -2.63
C GLU A 137 -7.13 0.69 -3.74
N ASN A 138 -7.18 -0.39 -4.53
CA ASN A 138 -8.18 -0.58 -5.57
C ASN A 138 -9.52 -1.09 -5.03
N GLU A 139 -9.52 -1.73 -3.85
CA GLU A 139 -10.68 -2.40 -3.26
C GLU A 139 -11.08 -1.84 -1.89
N HIS A 140 -10.18 -1.07 -1.26
CA HIS A 140 -10.35 -0.53 0.07
C HIS A 140 -9.66 0.82 0.20
N ARG A 141 -10.42 1.86 0.46
CA ARG A 141 -9.89 3.20 0.67
C ARG A 141 -9.53 3.41 2.14
N PHE A 142 -8.29 3.81 2.40
CA PHE A 142 -7.85 4.21 3.72
C PHE A 142 -7.61 5.72 3.79
N ASN A 143 -8.27 6.42 4.72
CA ASN A 143 -8.10 7.86 4.94
C ASN A 143 -7.62 8.14 6.37
N SER A 144 -6.65 9.04 6.52
CA SER A 144 -6.10 9.36 7.84
C SER A 144 -7.06 10.25 8.65
N ASP A 145 -7.55 11.33 8.07
CA ASP A 145 -8.40 12.30 8.76
C ASP A 145 -9.80 12.31 8.14
N ILE A 146 -10.80 11.95 8.93
CA ILE A 146 -12.20 11.94 8.47
C ILE A 146 -12.68 13.32 8.00
N ARG A 147 -12.09 14.40 8.50
CA ARG A 147 -12.43 15.77 8.09
C ARG A 147 -12.03 16.08 6.66
N ASP A 148 -11.09 15.31 6.08
CA ASP A 148 -10.69 15.46 4.68
C ASP A 148 -11.71 14.84 3.72
N ILE A 149 -12.73 14.14 4.23
CA ILE A 149 -13.78 13.54 3.41
C ILE A 149 -14.83 14.60 3.12
N THR A 150 -14.96 14.91 1.83
CA THR A 150 -15.93 15.86 1.30
C THR A 150 -16.97 15.14 0.44
N LEU A 151 -18.03 15.82 0.05
CA LEU A 151 -19.04 15.27 -0.86
C LEU A 151 -18.46 14.83 -2.20
N SER A 152 -17.39 15.49 -2.66
CA SER A 152 -16.72 15.17 -3.94
C SER A 152 -15.78 13.98 -3.89
N ASN A 153 -15.32 13.59 -2.69
CA ASN A 153 -14.35 12.51 -2.51
C ASN A 153 -14.82 11.42 -1.53
N ARG A 154 -16.11 11.43 -1.16
CA ARG A 154 -16.70 10.37 -0.33
C ARG A 154 -16.63 9.02 -1.07
N PRO A 155 -16.55 7.88 -0.34
CA PRO A 155 -16.73 6.56 -0.94
C PRO A 155 -18.09 6.50 -1.66
N GLU A 156 -18.08 6.04 -2.90
CA GLU A 156 -19.32 5.73 -3.61
C GLU A 156 -19.83 4.38 -3.08
N VAL A 157 -21.06 4.40 -2.57
CA VAL A 157 -21.81 3.19 -2.26
C VAL A 157 -22.89 3.11 -3.34
N SER A 158 -22.93 2.02 -4.09
CA SER A 158 -23.99 1.82 -5.08
C SER A 158 -25.32 1.71 -4.37
N ASP A 159 -26.40 2.21 -4.99
CA ASP A 159 -27.76 2.12 -4.41
C ASP A 159 -28.20 0.66 -4.20
N GLU A 160 -27.59 -0.30 -4.90
CA GLU A 160 -27.81 -1.73 -4.73
C GLU A 160 -27.15 -2.31 -3.46
N GLU A 161 -26.15 -1.64 -2.89
CA GLU A 161 -25.46 -2.03 -1.67
C GLU A 161 -26.03 -1.35 -0.41
N ALA A 162 -26.99 -0.43 -0.55
CA ALA A 162 -27.53 0.40 0.54
C ALA A 162 -28.74 -0.22 1.26
N TYR A 163 -29.16 -1.47 0.91
CA TYR A 163 -30.31 -2.17 1.51
C TYR A 163 -29.92 -3.52 2.08
#